data_ee251c3fd7059d3657dd364f056ffd03
#
_entry.id   ee251c3fd7059d3657dd364f056ffd03
#
_cell.length_a   1.000
_cell.length_b   1.000
_cell.length_c   1.000
_cell.angle_alpha   90.00
_cell.angle_beta   90.00
_cell.angle_gamma   90.00
#
_symmetry.space_group_name_H-M   'P 1'
#
loop_
_entity.id
_entity.type
_entity.pdbx_description
1 polymer ?
#
loop_
_entity_poly.entity_id
_entity_poly.type
_entity_poly.pdbx_seq_one_letter_code
_entity_poly.pdbx_strand_id
1 'polypeptide(L)'
;MTNATHPLSHLSFRLNQSLFDNAKHDKKWLGNLQGMTQALWLTSLTSSDSGQQNRLKVVVTRNQNQLNQLETELAFSGVDAHVFPDWETLTYDELSPHHDIVSERIHLLTHMPTDGILLISVQTLMHRVAPASWLLGQHFDLSVGDTFDVATERRKLATAGYHAVDNVFEPGEFAVRGSVIDLFAIGQPFPVRIDLFDDEIESIRFFNPQTQRSLTQADLDELKDSDPHQYVKFINSQKKSAETIGKITSFQILPAREFPLDEGKETFRANFASTFANTSARRFELFNDVMNGIAPAGVEYYQPLFFDTDTWHNGSDFFSYLPKDSLFIVDNQIETAYQNFWQQIQTRYNDRRHDIEKPIVAPQDLYLAAHIFNEKIAQYPRIITSEQP
;
A
#
# COMPACT_ATOMS: atom_id res chain seq x y z
N MET A 1 14.92 -29.23 -14.72
CA MET A 1 14.79 -27.81 -14.38
C MET A 1 16.02 -27.46 -13.58
N THR A 2 17.04 -26.93 -14.21
CA THR A 2 18.31 -26.56 -13.58
C THR A 2 18.08 -25.23 -12.86
N ASN A 3 18.22 -25.24 -11.53
CA ASN A 3 18.34 -24.02 -10.74
C ASN A 3 19.53 -23.22 -11.28
N ALA A 4 19.25 -22.16 -12.04
CA ALA A 4 20.25 -21.17 -12.36
C ALA A 4 20.57 -20.43 -11.06
N THR A 5 21.63 -20.86 -10.36
CA THR A 5 22.19 -20.10 -9.24
C THR A 5 22.70 -18.79 -9.79
N HIS A 6 22.13 -17.67 -9.33
CA HIS A 6 22.57 -16.32 -9.70
C HIS A 6 24.08 -16.18 -9.40
N PRO A 7 24.92 -15.63 -10.31
CA PRO A 7 26.38 -15.57 -10.15
C PRO A 7 26.85 -14.85 -8.87
N LEU A 8 26.00 -14.08 -8.21
CA LEU A 8 26.32 -13.37 -6.96
C LEU A 8 25.96 -14.15 -5.70
N SER A 9 25.29 -15.31 -5.79
CA SER A 9 24.90 -16.13 -4.64
C SER A 9 26.08 -16.68 -3.82
N HIS A 10 27.30 -16.57 -4.33
CA HIS A 10 28.54 -17.01 -3.67
C HIS A 10 29.30 -15.88 -2.93
N LEU A 11 28.82 -14.64 -2.96
CA LEU A 11 29.36 -13.57 -2.14
C LEU A 11 28.87 -13.74 -0.70
N SER A 12 29.53 -14.64 0.05
CA SER A 12 29.29 -14.77 1.49
C SER A 12 29.88 -13.56 2.21
N PHE A 13 29.07 -12.55 2.46
CA PHE A 13 29.38 -11.57 3.50
C PHE A 13 29.38 -12.32 4.84
N ARG A 14 30.55 -12.64 5.38
CA ARG A 14 30.67 -13.07 6.77
C ARG A 14 30.36 -11.88 7.67
N LEU A 15 29.09 -11.54 7.77
CA LEU A 15 28.60 -10.66 8.79
C LEU A 15 28.79 -11.37 10.14
N ASN A 16 29.41 -10.65 11.05
CA ASN A 16 29.52 -11.09 12.41
C ASN A 16 28.12 -11.45 12.94
N GLN A 17 27.85 -12.71 13.23
CA GLN A 17 26.58 -13.16 13.83
C GLN A 17 26.20 -12.31 15.06
N SER A 18 27.22 -11.73 15.72
CA SER A 18 27.06 -10.78 16.83
C SER A 18 26.26 -9.51 16.50
N LEU A 19 26.06 -9.16 15.21
CA LEU A 19 25.18 -8.04 14.83
C LEU A 19 23.69 -8.35 15.16
N PHE A 20 23.34 -9.61 15.26
CA PHE A 20 21.95 -10.05 15.41
C PHE A 20 21.68 -10.77 16.74
N ASP A 21 22.72 -11.20 17.46
CA ASP A 21 22.58 -11.85 18.75
C ASP A 21 22.16 -10.83 19.82
N ASN A 22 21.04 -11.07 20.49
CA ASN A 22 20.46 -10.31 21.62
C ASN A 22 19.78 -8.97 21.31
N ALA A 23 19.17 -8.79 20.14
CA ALA A 23 18.46 -7.55 19.79
C ALA A 23 17.02 -7.47 20.31
N LYS A 24 16.82 -7.44 21.61
CA LYS A 24 15.68 -6.74 22.21
C LYS A 24 16.09 -5.28 22.36
N HIS A 25 15.61 -4.40 21.43
CA HIS A 25 15.78 -2.94 21.46
C HIS A 25 17.18 -2.36 21.21
N ASP A 26 18.16 -3.13 20.74
CA ASP A 26 19.51 -2.62 20.47
C ASP A 26 19.60 -1.89 19.12
N LYS A 27 20.21 -0.70 19.17
CA LYS A 27 20.61 0.08 17.99
C LYS A 27 22.05 -0.31 17.61
N LYS A 28 22.24 -0.83 16.40
CA LYS A 28 23.55 -1.19 15.87
C LYS A 28 23.94 -0.33 14.69
N TRP A 29 25.24 -0.15 14.45
CA TRP A 29 25.77 0.67 13.36
C TRP A 29 26.53 -0.18 12.36
N LEU A 30 26.32 0.10 11.06
CA LEU A 30 27.01 -0.53 9.97
C LEU A 30 27.43 0.57 8.96
N GLY A 31 28.73 0.87 8.91
CA GLY A 31 29.31 1.86 8.00
C GLY A 31 29.89 1.26 6.69
N ASN A 32 30.42 2.13 5.83
CA ASN A 32 31.04 1.79 4.55
C ASN A 32 30.13 1.11 3.51
N LEU A 33 28.83 1.37 3.54
CA LEU A 33 27.88 0.85 2.54
C LEU A 33 27.78 1.81 1.35
N GLN A 34 28.79 1.81 0.46
CA GLN A 34 28.84 2.64 -0.73
C GLN A 34 28.34 1.87 -1.97
N GLY A 35 27.64 2.55 -2.88
CA GLY A 35 27.11 1.98 -4.11
C GLY A 35 26.27 0.72 -3.82
N MET A 36 26.41 -0.31 -4.62
CA MET A 36 25.68 -1.58 -4.48
C MET A 36 25.96 -2.37 -3.19
N THR A 37 26.90 -1.93 -2.33
CA THR A 37 27.27 -2.69 -1.12
C THR A 37 26.10 -2.87 -0.18
N GLN A 38 25.21 -1.87 -0.09
CA GLN A 38 23.99 -1.98 0.74
C GLN A 38 23.05 -3.05 0.19
N ALA A 39 22.80 -3.07 -1.11
CA ALA A 39 21.93 -4.07 -1.75
C ALA A 39 22.49 -5.49 -1.58
N LEU A 40 23.80 -5.69 -1.81
CA LEU A 40 24.46 -6.97 -1.62
C LEU A 40 24.41 -7.45 -0.15
N TRP A 41 24.60 -6.52 0.79
CA TRP A 41 24.44 -6.85 2.21
C TRP A 41 22.99 -7.24 2.54
N LEU A 42 21.99 -6.50 2.08
CA LEU A 42 20.58 -6.83 2.26
C LEU A 42 20.24 -8.20 1.66
N THR A 43 20.75 -8.47 0.44
CA THR A 43 20.61 -9.79 -0.21
C THR A 43 21.15 -10.91 0.68
N SER A 44 22.28 -10.69 1.37
CA SER A 44 22.84 -11.70 2.30
C SER A 44 21.93 -11.99 3.50
N LEU A 45 21.06 -11.04 3.89
CA LEU A 45 20.11 -11.23 4.99
C LEU A 45 18.88 -12.07 4.61
N THR A 46 18.64 -12.29 3.31
CA THR A 46 17.56 -13.15 2.82
C THR A 46 18.01 -14.59 2.61
N SER A 47 19.34 -14.86 2.65
CA SER A 47 19.87 -16.20 2.47
C SER A 47 19.62 -17.09 3.68
N SER A 48 19.51 -18.42 3.44
CA SER A 48 19.22 -19.44 4.46
C SER A 48 20.25 -19.48 5.61
N ASP A 49 21.48 -19.02 5.32
CA ASP A 49 22.60 -19.08 6.27
C ASP A 49 22.63 -17.90 7.25
N SER A 50 21.78 -16.88 7.05
CA SER A 50 21.84 -15.66 7.86
C SER A 50 21.19 -15.77 9.24
N GLY A 51 20.36 -16.77 9.49
CA GLY A 51 19.53 -16.87 10.70
C GLY A 51 18.44 -15.77 10.83
N GLN A 52 18.35 -14.88 9.83
CA GLN A 52 17.40 -13.75 9.78
C GLN A 52 16.28 -13.94 8.74
N GLN A 53 16.22 -15.12 8.14
CA GLN A 53 15.35 -15.42 6.99
C GLN A 53 13.86 -15.22 7.31
N ASN A 54 13.44 -15.51 8.53
CA ASN A 54 12.02 -15.56 8.91
C ASN A 54 11.51 -14.27 9.57
N ARG A 55 12.07 -13.11 9.22
CA ARG A 55 11.60 -11.83 9.74
C ARG A 55 11.62 -10.77 8.65
N LEU A 56 10.65 -9.87 8.71
CA LEU A 56 10.57 -8.74 7.80
C LEU A 56 11.69 -7.72 8.08
N LYS A 57 12.41 -7.31 7.04
CA LYS A 57 13.42 -6.25 7.07
C LYS A 57 12.80 -4.99 6.45
N VAL A 58 12.48 -4.01 7.29
CA VAL A 58 11.92 -2.73 6.85
C VAL A 58 13.07 -1.76 6.62
N VAL A 59 13.36 -1.47 5.36
CA VAL A 59 14.44 -0.56 4.95
C VAL A 59 13.86 0.83 4.74
N VAL A 60 14.26 1.77 5.58
CA VAL A 60 13.79 3.15 5.52
C VAL A 60 14.83 4.03 4.80
N THR A 61 14.45 4.54 3.63
CA THR A 61 15.29 5.40 2.81
C THR A 61 15.03 6.88 3.07
N ARG A 62 15.99 7.75 2.75
CA ARG A 62 15.89 9.21 2.93
C ARG A 62 14.83 9.85 2.03
N ASN A 63 14.62 9.29 0.85
CA ASN A 63 13.69 9.80 -0.16
C ASN A 63 13.37 8.71 -1.19
N GLN A 64 12.45 9.01 -2.10
CA GLN A 64 12.03 8.11 -3.17
C GLN A 64 13.14 7.75 -4.16
N ASN A 65 14.04 8.68 -4.48
CA ASN A 65 15.14 8.39 -5.42
C ASN A 65 16.08 7.30 -4.89
N GLN A 66 16.43 7.38 -3.59
CA GLN A 66 17.24 6.33 -2.94
C GLN A 66 16.47 5.00 -2.88
N LEU A 67 15.15 5.05 -2.66
CA LEU A 67 14.30 3.86 -2.67
C LEU A 67 14.36 3.17 -4.04
N ASN A 68 14.07 3.90 -5.11
CA ASN A 68 14.04 3.37 -6.47
C ASN A 68 15.41 2.82 -6.92
N GLN A 69 16.49 3.49 -6.50
CA GLN A 69 17.85 2.98 -6.74
C GLN A 69 18.07 1.65 -6.04
N LEU A 70 17.75 1.57 -4.75
CA LEU A 70 17.94 0.37 -3.94
C LEU A 70 17.09 -0.81 -4.42
N GLU A 71 15.84 -0.54 -4.83
CA GLU A 71 14.97 -1.53 -5.45
C GLU A 71 15.61 -2.12 -6.73
N THR A 72 16.10 -1.26 -7.61
CA THR A 72 16.80 -1.68 -8.83
C THR A 72 18.05 -2.53 -8.53
N GLU A 73 18.85 -2.12 -7.53
CA GLU A 73 20.05 -2.83 -7.10
C GLU A 73 19.73 -4.20 -6.48
N LEU A 74 18.64 -4.29 -5.71
CA LEU A 74 18.15 -5.55 -5.13
C LEU A 74 17.64 -6.49 -6.22
N ALA A 75 16.84 -6.00 -7.16
CA ALA A 75 16.36 -6.78 -8.30
C ALA A 75 17.53 -7.32 -9.14
N PHE A 76 18.57 -6.51 -9.39
CA PHE A 76 19.80 -6.95 -10.05
C PHE A 76 20.52 -8.05 -9.26
N SER A 77 20.45 -8.01 -7.94
CA SER A 77 21.03 -9.02 -7.04
C SER A 77 20.15 -10.28 -6.87
N GLY A 78 19.02 -10.35 -7.58
CA GLY A 78 18.08 -11.47 -7.56
C GLY A 78 17.17 -11.51 -6.32
N VAL A 79 17.02 -10.37 -5.64
CA VAL A 79 16.10 -10.22 -4.51
C VAL A 79 14.94 -9.32 -4.92
N ASP A 80 13.76 -9.86 -4.77
CA ASP A 80 12.50 -9.17 -5.01
C ASP A 80 12.05 -8.51 -3.70
N ALA A 81 12.06 -7.18 -3.67
CA ALA A 81 11.67 -6.41 -2.50
C ALA A 81 10.24 -5.88 -2.64
N HIS A 82 9.49 -5.90 -1.55
CA HIS A 82 8.22 -5.19 -1.50
C HIS A 82 8.48 -3.68 -1.38
N VAL A 83 7.70 -2.88 -2.09
CA VAL A 83 7.76 -1.41 -2.00
C VAL A 83 6.43 -0.90 -1.47
N PHE A 84 6.44 -0.08 -0.41
CA PHE A 84 5.26 0.67 -0.02
C PHE A 84 5.30 2.03 -0.71
N PRO A 85 4.44 2.28 -1.71
CA PRO A 85 4.55 3.46 -2.55
C PRO A 85 4.06 4.72 -1.83
N ASP A 86 4.66 5.86 -2.19
CA ASP A 86 4.16 7.19 -1.85
C ASP A 86 2.90 7.50 -2.68
N TRP A 87 2.08 8.47 -2.24
CA TRP A 87 0.94 8.92 -3.03
C TRP A 87 1.33 9.65 -4.32
N GLU A 88 2.59 10.05 -4.45
CA GLU A 88 3.13 10.82 -5.58
C GLU A 88 2.41 12.15 -5.82
N THR A 89 1.69 12.63 -4.83
CA THR A 89 1.03 13.94 -4.82
C THR A 89 1.65 14.83 -3.75
N LEU A 90 1.68 16.13 -4.01
CA LEU A 90 2.19 17.06 -3.00
C LEU A 90 1.10 17.35 -1.97
N THR A 91 1.47 17.34 -0.69
CA THR A 91 0.54 17.62 0.42
C THR A 91 -0.26 18.89 0.17
N TYR A 92 -1.58 18.78 0.33
CA TYR A 92 -2.56 19.85 0.08
C TYR A 92 -2.73 20.25 -1.41
N ASP A 93 -2.30 19.44 -2.37
CA ASP A 93 -2.70 19.61 -3.76
C ASP A 93 -4.14 19.11 -3.97
N GLU A 94 -4.76 19.60 -5.03
CA GLU A 94 -6.11 19.21 -5.44
C GLU A 94 -6.07 17.99 -6.39
N LEU A 95 -5.14 17.07 -6.14
CA LEU A 95 -4.95 15.87 -6.92
C LEU A 95 -5.06 14.66 -6.01
N SER A 96 -5.80 13.67 -6.45
CA SER A 96 -5.81 12.35 -5.83
C SER A 96 -4.65 11.50 -6.32
N PRO A 97 -4.14 10.56 -5.50
CA PRO A 97 -3.21 9.54 -5.94
C PRO A 97 -3.79 8.71 -7.09
N HIS A 98 -2.92 8.18 -7.96
CA HIS A 98 -3.35 7.28 -9.02
C HIS A 98 -3.96 6.01 -8.44
N HIS A 99 -4.96 5.44 -9.13
CA HIS A 99 -5.67 4.24 -8.65
C HIS A 99 -4.74 3.04 -8.43
N ASP A 100 -3.71 2.86 -9.27
CA ASP A 100 -2.72 1.80 -9.10
C ASP A 100 -1.94 1.95 -7.79
N ILE A 101 -1.52 3.19 -7.45
CA ILE A 101 -0.82 3.48 -6.20
C ILE A 101 -1.70 3.15 -4.99
N VAL A 102 -2.97 3.59 -5.01
CA VAL A 102 -3.93 3.28 -3.94
C VAL A 102 -4.14 1.77 -3.83
N SER A 103 -4.23 1.09 -4.98
CA SER A 103 -4.35 -0.37 -5.08
C SER A 103 -3.18 -1.09 -4.42
N GLU A 104 -1.94 -0.74 -4.78
CA GLU A 104 -0.73 -1.33 -4.21
C GLU A 104 -0.61 -1.08 -2.70
N ARG A 105 -0.92 0.13 -2.24
CA ARG A 105 -0.91 0.50 -0.83
C ARG A 105 -1.88 -0.35 -0.02
N ILE A 106 -3.15 -0.39 -0.43
CA ILE A 106 -4.20 -1.17 0.25
C ILE A 106 -3.84 -2.65 0.25
N HIS A 107 -3.38 -3.17 -0.90
CA HIS A 107 -2.97 -4.56 -0.99
C HIS A 107 -1.83 -4.89 -0.02
N LEU A 108 -0.79 -4.06 0.06
CA LEU A 108 0.33 -4.29 0.96
C LEU A 108 -0.08 -4.17 2.44
N LEU A 109 -0.91 -3.18 2.79
CA LEU A 109 -1.43 -3.01 4.15
C LEU A 109 -2.28 -4.21 4.59
N THR A 110 -3.09 -4.78 3.70
CA THR A 110 -3.96 -5.92 4.01
C THR A 110 -3.23 -7.27 3.97
N HIS A 111 -2.14 -7.35 3.22
CA HIS A 111 -1.31 -8.55 3.04
C HIS A 111 0.15 -8.26 3.41
N MET A 112 0.36 -7.65 4.59
CA MET A 112 1.70 -7.30 5.08
C MET A 112 2.60 -8.54 5.13
N PRO A 113 3.76 -8.52 4.44
CA PRO A 113 4.69 -9.64 4.47
C PRO A 113 5.24 -9.87 5.88
N THR A 114 5.49 -11.11 6.21
CA THR A 114 6.08 -11.50 7.50
C THR A 114 7.59 -11.73 7.43
N ASP A 115 8.13 -11.80 6.21
CA ASP A 115 9.56 -11.98 5.93
C ASP A 115 9.96 -11.19 4.67
N GLY A 116 11.20 -11.36 4.22
CA GLY A 116 11.71 -10.63 3.06
C GLY A 116 12.17 -9.20 3.36
N ILE A 117 12.20 -8.36 2.34
CA ILE A 117 12.61 -6.95 2.40
C ILE A 117 11.43 -6.07 2.00
N LEU A 118 11.15 -5.06 2.80
CA LEU A 118 10.16 -4.01 2.52
C LEU A 118 10.89 -2.67 2.47
N LEU A 119 10.78 -1.98 1.34
CA LEU A 119 11.33 -0.65 1.13
C LEU A 119 10.25 0.41 1.36
N ILE A 120 10.59 1.44 2.11
CA ILE A 120 9.72 2.59 2.37
C ILE A 120 10.55 3.86 2.53
N SER A 121 10.11 4.99 1.94
CA SER A 121 10.74 6.27 2.21
C SER A 121 10.33 6.82 3.57
N VAL A 122 11.17 7.65 4.20
CA VAL A 122 10.81 8.28 5.47
C VAL A 122 9.55 9.15 5.33
N GLN A 123 9.39 9.82 4.20
CA GLN A 123 8.22 10.66 3.91
C GLN A 123 6.93 9.84 3.95
N THR A 124 6.95 8.70 3.28
CA THR A 124 5.83 7.76 3.22
C THR A 124 5.58 7.09 4.57
N LEU A 125 6.66 6.73 5.31
CA LEU A 125 6.54 6.13 6.65
C LEU A 125 5.97 7.10 7.69
N MET A 126 6.20 8.40 7.51
CA MET A 126 5.60 9.44 8.35
C MET A 126 4.13 9.70 8.04
N HIS A 127 3.70 9.44 6.82
CA HIS A 127 2.33 9.68 6.41
C HIS A 127 1.40 8.71 7.14
N ARG A 128 0.31 9.24 7.70
CA ARG A 128 -0.71 8.40 8.30
C ARG A 128 -1.44 7.61 7.23
N VAL A 129 -1.81 6.40 7.57
CA VAL A 129 -2.55 5.48 6.70
C VAL A 129 -3.91 5.18 7.32
N ALA A 130 -4.80 4.53 6.59
CA ALA A 130 -6.05 4.04 7.17
C ALA A 130 -5.81 3.27 8.47
N PRO A 131 -6.65 3.41 9.51
CA PRO A 131 -6.50 2.60 10.72
C PRO A 131 -6.59 1.11 10.43
N ALA A 132 -5.63 0.32 10.95
CA ALA A 132 -5.61 -1.13 10.75
C ALA A 132 -6.89 -1.81 11.24
N SER A 133 -7.48 -1.31 12.35
CA SER A 133 -8.74 -1.81 12.89
C SER A 133 -9.92 -1.66 11.93
N TRP A 134 -9.87 -0.68 11.03
CA TRP A 134 -10.88 -0.49 10.00
C TRP A 134 -10.50 -1.25 8.72
N LEU A 135 -9.33 -1.00 8.15
CA LEU A 135 -8.96 -1.51 6.82
C LEU A 135 -8.95 -3.05 6.75
N LEU A 136 -8.43 -3.71 7.78
CA LEU A 136 -8.36 -5.18 7.83
C LEU A 136 -9.73 -5.86 7.91
N GLY A 137 -10.78 -5.13 8.27
CA GLY A 137 -12.16 -5.63 8.25
C GLY A 137 -12.92 -5.34 6.95
N GLN A 138 -12.33 -4.60 6.02
CA GLN A 138 -13.01 -4.11 4.81
C GLN A 138 -12.76 -5.01 3.59
N HIS A 139 -12.92 -6.32 3.75
CA HIS A 139 -12.83 -7.24 2.63
C HIS A 139 -14.05 -8.17 2.60
N PHE A 140 -14.37 -8.67 1.43
CA PHE A 140 -15.35 -9.74 1.27
C PHE A 140 -14.91 -10.71 0.19
N ASP A 141 -15.27 -11.97 0.37
CA ASP A 141 -14.90 -13.05 -0.54
C ASP A 141 -16.09 -13.41 -1.42
N LEU A 142 -15.83 -13.75 -2.67
CA LEU A 142 -16.79 -14.35 -3.59
C LEU A 142 -16.29 -15.73 -4.00
N SER A 143 -17.18 -16.71 -4.03
CA SER A 143 -16.86 -18.09 -4.45
C SER A 143 -17.86 -18.61 -5.45
N VAL A 144 -17.41 -19.51 -6.31
CA VAL A 144 -18.30 -20.26 -7.20
C VAL A 144 -19.33 -21.01 -6.37
N GLY A 145 -20.60 -20.89 -6.70
CA GLY A 145 -21.72 -21.42 -5.94
C GLY A 145 -22.34 -20.44 -4.93
N ASP A 146 -21.73 -19.28 -4.70
CA ASP A 146 -22.34 -18.25 -3.85
C ASP A 146 -23.53 -17.58 -4.54
N THR A 147 -24.51 -17.19 -3.75
CA THR A 147 -25.61 -16.35 -4.23
C THR A 147 -25.15 -14.92 -4.42
N PHE A 148 -25.36 -14.36 -5.60
CA PHE A 148 -24.95 -13.01 -5.98
C PHE A 148 -26.16 -12.16 -6.39
N ASP A 149 -26.80 -11.50 -5.44
CA ASP A 149 -27.81 -10.48 -5.76
C ASP A 149 -27.17 -9.25 -6.35
N VAL A 150 -27.31 -9.05 -7.65
CA VAL A 150 -26.66 -7.98 -8.41
C VAL A 150 -26.90 -6.59 -7.81
N ALA A 151 -28.11 -6.30 -7.32
CA ALA A 151 -28.45 -5.00 -6.77
C ALA A 151 -27.75 -4.75 -5.42
N THR A 152 -27.63 -5.78 -4.61
CA THR A 152 -26.95 -5.71 -3.29
C THR A 152 -25.43 -5.63 -3.48
N GLU A 153 -24.85 -6.49 -4.33
CA GLU A 153 -23.39 -6.51 -4.55
C GLU A 153 -22.90 -5.24 -5.25
N ARG A 154 -23.69 -4.69 -6.19
CA ARG A 154 -23.41 -3.37 -6.79
C ARG A 154 -23.32 -2.26 -5.72
N ARG A 155 -24.19 -2.28 -4.72
CA ARG A 155 -24.14 -1.32 -3.60
C ARG A 155 -22.91 -1.54 -2.73
N LYS A 156 -22.58 -2.80 -2.41
CA LYS A 156 -21.38 -3.14 -1.63
C LYS A 156 -20.12 -2.66 -2.34
N LEU A 157 -19.99 -2.94 -3.66
CA LEU A 157 -18.86 -2.47 -4.46
C LEU A 157 -18.77 -0.94 -4.46
N ALA A 158 -19.89 -0.24 -4.68
CA ALA A 158 -19.89 1.23 -4.64
C ALA A 158 -19.48 1.76 -3.26
N THR A 159 -19.98 1.17 -2.16
CA THR A 159 -19.59 1.52 -0.79
C THR A 159 -18.10 1.24 -0.55
N ALA A 160 -17.57 0.14 -1.07
CA ALA A 160 -16.14 -0.19 -1.03
C ALA A 160 -15.27 0.72 -1.90
N GLY A 161 -15.87 1.64 -2.65
CA GLY A 161 -15.16 2.65 -3.42
C GLY A 161 -14.96 2.32 -4.90
N TYR A 162 -15.56 1.22 -5.38
CA TYR A 162 -15.48 0.87 -6.78
C TYR A 162 -16.40 1.74 -7.64
N HIS A 163 -15.94 2.07 -8.85
CA HIS A 163 -16.67 2.88 -9.81
C HIS A 163 -17.39 2.01 -10.85
N ALA A 164 -18.67 2.28 -11.07
CA ALA A 164 -19.43 1.63 -12.12
C ALA A 164 -19.09 2.26 -13.48
N VAL A 165 -18.64 1.43 -14.43
CA VAL A 165 -18.25 1.80 -15.79
C VAL A 165 -18.93 0.91 -16.83
N ASP A 166 -18.85 1.28 -18.12
CA ASP A 166 -19.35 0.44 -19.21
C ASP A 166 -18.40 -0.72 -19.51
N ASN A 167 -17.10 -0.48 -19.48
CA ASN A 167 -16.04 -1.46 -19.64
C ASN A 167 -14.94 -1.22 -18.61
N VAL A 168 -14.42 -2.29 -18.06
CA VAL A 168 -13.41 -2.27 -17.00
C VAL A 168 -12.02 -2.24 -17.61
N PHE A 169 -11.21 -1.25 -17.22
CA PHE A 169 -9.82 -1.06 -17.67
C PHE A 169 -8.83 -0.89 -16.52
N GLU A 170 -9.24 -0.33 -15.39
CA GLU A 170 -8.37 0.07 -14.28
C GLU A 170 -8.82 -0.57 -12.94
N PRO A 171 -7.89 -0.79 -11.98
CA PRO A 171 -8.25 -1.23 -10.63
C PRO A 171 -9.27 -0.27 -9.98
N GLY A 172 -10.26 -0.85 -9.28
CA GLY A 172 -11.33 -0.08 -8.67
C GLY A 172 -12.55 0.14 -9.56
N GLU A 173 -12.58 -0.44 -10.77
CA GLU A 173 -13.73 -0.38 -11.68
C GLU A 173 -14.53 -1.67 -11.67
N PHE A 174 -15.84 -1.55 -11.90
CA PHE A 174 -16.72 -2.69 -12.18
C PHE A 174 -17.78 -2.36 -13.22
N ALA A 175 -18.22 -3.38 -13.97
CA ALA A 175 -19.28 -3.29 -14.95
C ALA A 175 -20.28 -4.44 -14.78
N VAL A 176 -21.58 -4.16 -14.93
CA VAL A 176 -22.66 -5.15 -14.86
C VAL A 176 -23.41 -5.18 -16.17
N ARG A 177 -23.41 -6.34 -16.83
CA ARG A 177 -24.04 -6.55 -18.15
C ARG A 177 -24.88 -7.84 -18.14
N GLY A 178 -26.15 -7.71 -17.75
CA GLY A 178 -27.04 -8.86 -17.59
C GLY A 178 -26.54 -9.80 -16.47
N SER A 179 -26.23 -11.05 -16.83
CA SER A 179 -25.67 -12.06 -15.91
C SER A 179 -24.13 -12.06 -15.85
N VAL A 180 -23.47 -11.05 -16.40
CA VAL A 180 -22.00 -10.94 -16.40
C VAL A 180 -21.57 -9.72 -15.61
N ILE A 181 -20.68 -9.93 -14.65
CA ILE A 181 -20.07 -8.88 -13.87
C ILE A 181 -18.56 -8.89 -14.15
N ASP A 182 -18.04 -7.77 -14.61
CA ASP A 182 -16.60 -7.54 -14.74
C ASP A 182 -16.14 -6.68 -13.56
N LEU A 183 -15.06 -7.06 -12.92
CA LEU A 183 -14.51 -6.37 -11.74
C LEU A 183 -12.99 -6.35 -11.81
N PHE A 184 -12.39 -5.15 -11.75
CA PHE A 184 -10.96 -5.01 -11.56
C PHE A 184 -10.67 -4.74 -10.09
N ALA A 185 -10.43 -5.79 -9.35
CA ALA A 185 -10.22 -5.65 -7.92
C ALA A 185 -8.84 -5.12 -7.60
N ILE A 186 -8.80 -4.39 -6.49
CA ILE A 186 -7.59 -3.84 -5.89
C ILE A 186 -6.56 -4.96 -5.62
N GLY A 187 -5.29 -4.69 -5.95
CA GLY A 187 -4.17 -5.62 -5.74
C GLY A 187 -4.07 -6.76 -6.77
N GLN A 188 -4.89 -6.75 -7.80
CA GLN A 188 -4.85 -7.76 -8.87
C GLN A 188 -4.23 -7.17 -10.15
N PRO A 189 -3.43 -7.93 -10.91
CA PRO A 189 -2.88 -7.48 -12.19
C PRO A 189 -3.88 -7.56 -13.35
N PHE A 190 -4.95 -8.34 -13.17
CA PHE A 190 -5.99 -8.52 -14.17
C PHE A 190 -7.38 -8.48 -13.54
N PRO A 191 -8.38 -7.95 -14.27
CA PRO A 191 -9.77 -7.99 -13.85
C PRO A 191 -10.34 -9.41 -13.93
N VAL A 192 -11.38 -9.65 -13.14
CA VAL A 192 -12.16 -10.89 -13.18
C VAL A 192 -13.50 -10.66 -13.85
N ARG A 193 -13.96 -11.69 -14.58
CA ARG A 193 -15.31 -11.83 -15.12
C ARG A 193 -16.04 -12.91 -14.34
N ILE A 194 -17.17 -12.56 -13.78
CA ILE A 194 -18.06 -13.40 -13.00
C ILE A 194 -19.29 -13.68 -13.87
N ASP A 195 -19.54 -14.93 -14.20
CA ASP A 195 -20.75 -15.33 -14.89
C ASP A 195 -21.76 -15.87 -13.86
N LEU A 196 -23.00 -15.42 -13.97
CA LEU A 196 -24.10 -15.89 -13.14
C LEU A 196 -25.04 -16.81 -13.92
N PHE A 197 -25.48 -17.87 -13.25
CA PHE A 197 -26.65 -18.65 -13.65
C PHE A 197 -27.77 -18.33 -12.66
N ASP A 198 -28.80 -17.62 -13.11
CA ASP A 198 -29.77 -16.94 -12.26
C ASP A 198 -29.03 -16.02 -11.25
N ASP A 199 -29.12 -16.32 -9.95
CA ASP A 199 -28.48 -15.57 -8.87
C ASP A 199 -27.26 -16.28 -8.29
N GLU A 200 -26.77 -17.37 -8.91
CA GLU A 200 -25.61 -18.13 -8.43
C GLU A 200 -24.38 -17.89 -9.28
N ILE A 201 -23.22 -17.73 -8.66
CA ILE A 201 -21.93 -17.61 -9.37
C ILE A 201 -21.58 -18.95 -10.02
N GLU A 202 -21.70 -19.03 -11.35
CA GLU A 202 -21.36 -20.23 -12.12
C GLU A 202 -19.84 -20.31 -12.36
N SER A 203 -19.19 -19.19 -12.66
CA SER A 203 -17.76 -19.18 -12.94
C SER A 203 -17.11 -17.84 -12.63
N ILE A 204 -15.84 -17.87 -12.23
CA ILE A 204 -14.98 -16.71 -12.06
C ILE A 204 -13.72 -16.93 -12.91
N ARG A 205 -13.38 -15.96 -13.78
CA ARG A 205 -12.18 -16.04 -14.63
C ARG A 205 -11.53 -14.69 -14.83
N PHE A 206 -10.20 -14.66 -14.90
CA PHE A 206 -9.46 -13.47 -15.29
C PHE A 206 -9.56 -13.19 -16.79
N PHE A 207 -9.50 -11.92 -17.16
CA PHE A 207 -9.50 -11.50 -18.56
C PHE A 207 -8.52 -10.32 -18.76
N ASN A 208 -8.10 -10.14 -20.00
CA ASN A 208 -7.25 -9.02 -20.40
C ASN A 208 -8.12 -7.77 -20.57
N PRO A 209 -7.86 -6.65 -19.82
CA PRO A 209 -8.69 -5.46 -19.86
C PRO A 209 -8.65 -4.75 -21.22
N GLN A 210 -7.54 -4.85 -21.98
CA GLN A 210 -7.40 -4.19 -23.28
C GLN A 210 -8.19 -4.92 -24.38
N THR A 211 -8.12 -6.26 -24.39
CA THR A 211 -8.79 -7.07 -25.40
C THR A 211 -10.20 -7.50 -25.01
N GLN A 212 -10.56 -7.39 -23.72
CA GLN A 212 -11.82 -7.85 -23.13
C GLN A 212 -12.07 -9.36 -23.29
N ARG A 213 -11.00 -10.14 -23.53
CA ARG A 213 -11.03 -11.60 -23.74
C ARG A 213 -10.36 -12.33 -22.56
N SER A 214 -10.70 -13.59 -22.38
CA SER A 214 -10.04 -14.45 -21.39
C SER A 214 -8.54 -14.43 -21.56
N LEU A 215 -7.79 -14.50 -20.45
CA LEU A 215 -6.33 -14.48 -20.45
C LEU A 215 -5.76 -15.59 -21.32
N THR A 216 -4.68 -15.24 -22.02
CA THR A 216 -3.87 -16.14 -22.83
C THR A 216 -2.46 -16.26 -22.23
N GLN A 217 -1.67 -17.21 -22.73
CA GLN A 217 -0.26 -17.31 -22.34
C GLN A 217 0.53 -16.05 -22.73
N ALA A 218 0.18 -15.42 -23.86
CA ALA A 218 0.83 -14.16 -24.29
C ALA A 218 0.63 -13.02 -23.29
N ASP A 219 -0.57 -12.89 -22.71
CA ASP A 219 -0.84 -11.88 -21.67
C ASP A 219 0.01 -12.12 -20.42
N LEU A 220 0.24 -13.38 -20.05
CA LEU A 220 1.10 -13.73 -18.91
C LEU A 220 2.59 -13.50 -19.21
N ASP A 221 3.02 -13.75 -20.45
CA ASP A 221 4.39 -13.48 -20.88
C ASP A 221 4.66 -11.96 -20.91
N GLU A 222 3.69 -11.15 -21.36
CA GLU A 222 3.75 -9.69 -21.31
C GLU A 222 3.81 -9.19 -19.87
N LEU A 223 2.98 -9.70 -18.96
CA LEU A 223 3.07 -9.34 -17.53
C LEU A 223 4.42 -9.72 -16.94
N LYS A 224 4.96 -10.89 -17.31
CA LYS A 224 6.27 -11.34 -16.83
C LYS A 224 7.42 -10.43 -17.26
N ASP A 225 7.33 -9.87 -18.48
CA ASP A 225 8.35 -8.98 -19.03
C ASP A 225 8.22 -7.55 -18.48
N SER A 226 7.00 -7.07 -18.24
CA SER A 226 6.70 -5.73 -17.74
C SER A 226 6.80 -5.63 -16.21
N ASP A 227 6.26 -6.62 -15.48
CA ASP A 227 6.27 -6.70 -14.02
C ASP A 227 6.48 -8.15 -13.54
N PRO A 228 7.75 -8.61 -13.46
CA PRO A 228 8.08 -9.94 -12.98
C PRO A 228 7.57 -10.25 -11.57
N HIS A 229 7.47 -9.23 -10.70
CA HIS A 229 6.99 -9.39 -9.33
C HIS A 229 5.48 -9.70 -9.30
N GLN A 230 4.68 -8.90 -9.98
CA GLN A 230 3.24 -9.15 -10.11
C GLN A 230 2.97 -10.48 -10.82
N TYR A 231 3.76 -10.85 -11.83
CA TYR A 231 3.65 -12.14 -12.49
C TYR A 231 3.83 -13.32 -11.51
N VAL A 232 4.91 -13.31 -10.72
CA VAL A 232 5.18 -14.37 -9.72
C VAL A 232 4.07 -14.46 -8.70
N LYS A 233 3.59 -13.33 -8.20
CA LYS A 233 2.48 -13.24 -7.26
C LYS A 233 1.19 -13.80 -7.87
N PHE A 234 0.86 -13.40 -9.09
CA PHE A 234 -0.30 -13.90 -9.82
C PHE A 234 -0.25 -15.41 -10.02
N ILE A 235 0.87 -15.95 -10.54
CA ILE A 235 1.04 -17.40 -10.75
C ILE A 235 0.97 -18.17 -9.44
N ASN A 236 1.52 -17.64 -8.35
CA ASN A 236 1.45 -18.31 -7.05
C ASN A 236 0.02 -18.34 -6.48
N SER A 237 -0.78 -17.30 -6.72
CA SER A 237 -2.21 -17.28 -6.36
C SER A 237 -3.00 -18.32 -7.13
N GLN A 238 -2.63 -18.56 -8.41
CA GLN A 238 -3.31 -19.52 -9.31
C GLN A 238 -2.97 -20.99 -9.00
N LYS A 239 -1.82 -21.31 -8.40
CA LYS A 239 -1.38 -22.71 -8.12
C LYS A 239 -2.34 -23.53 -7.25
N LYS A 240 -3.23 -22.88 -6.53
CA LYS A 240 -4.25 -23.55 -5.71
C LYS A 240 -5.53 -23.91 -6.48
N SER A 241 -5.73 -23.42 -7.73
CA SER A 241 -7.02 -23.45 -8.41
C SER A 241 -7.00 -24.00 -9.85
N ALA A 242 -5.86 -24.31 -10.47
CA ALA A 242 -5.78 -24.32 -11.93
C ALA A 242 -5.69 -25.69 -12.58
N GLU A 243 -6.79 -26.16 -13.16
CA GLU A 243 -6.80 -27.00 -14.38
C GLU A 243 -6.73 -26.14 -15.66
N THR A 244 -7.05 -24.84 -15.58
CA THR A 244 -7.12 -23.92 -16.74
C THR A 244 -6.59 -22.55 -16.35
N ILE A 245 -5.74 -21.96 -17.21
CA ILE A 245 -5.22 -20.58 -17.03
C ILE A 245 -6.38 -19.62 -16.80
N GLY A 246 -6.29 -18.85 -15.71
CA GLY A 246 -7.21 -17.76 -15.41
C GLY A 246 -8.54 -18.13 -14.77
N LYS A 247 -8.90 -19.42 -14.60
CA LYS A 247 -10.09 -19.81 -13.82
C LYS A 247 -9.77 -19.94 -12.34
N ILE A 248 -10.65 -19.41 -11.49
CA ILE A 248 -10.53 -19.48 -10.04
C ILE A 248 -11.85 -19.88 -9.40
N THR A 249 -11.80 -20.45 -8.21
CA THR A 249 -12.98 -20.88 -7.45
C THR A 249 -13.41 -19.87 -6.40
N SER A 250 -12.49 -19.01 -5.96
CA SER A 250 -12.77 -17.96 -4.99
C SER A 250 -11.91 -16.74 -5.26
N PHE A 251 -12.40 -15.59 -4.83
CA PHE A 251 -11.76 -14.31 -5.09
C PHE A 251 -12.06 -13.33 -3.95
N GLN A 252 -11.03 -12.65 -3.44
CA GLN A 252 -11.16 -11.65 -2.40
C GLN A 252 -11.23 -10.24 -2.99
N ILE A 253 -12.16 -9.45 -2.51
CA ILE A 253 -12.34 -8.05 -2.89
C ILE A 253 -11.90 -7.18 -1.71
N LEU A 254 -10.91 -6.32 -1.97
CA LEU A 254 -10.42 -5.29 -1.05
C LEU A 254 -11.12 -3.95 -1.33
N PRO A 255 -11.18 -3.00 -0.38
CA PRO A 255 -11.73 -1.68 -0.63
C PRO A 255 -10.86 -0.92 -1.66
N ALA A 256 -11.49 -0.06 -2.46
CA ALA A 256 -10.80 0.77 -3.45
C ALA A 256 -10.42 2.17 -2.92
N ARG A 257 -10.54 2.39 -1.61
CA ARG A 257 -10.18 3.64 -0.91
C ARG A 257 -9.61 3.36 0.45
N GLU A 258 -8.75 4.27 0.93
CA GLU A 258 -8.17 4.20 2.27
C GLU A 258 -9.08 4.86 3.34
N PHE A 259 -10.34 5.16 3.05
CA PHE A 259 -11.30 5.80 3.98
C PHE A 259 -12.76 5.43 3.66
N PRO A 260 -13.66 5.40 4.68
CA PRO A 260 -15.07 5.05 4.54
C PRO A 260 -15.91 6.23 4.03
N LEU A 261 -16.00 6.43 2.70
CA LEU A 261 -16.71 7.60 2.15
C LEU A 261 -18.18 7.64 2.59
N ASP A 262 -18.93 6.56 2.39
CA ASP A 262 -20.37 6.52 2.67
C ASP A 262 -20.68 6.29 4.15
N GLU A 263 -20.03 5.31 4.76
CA GLU A 263 -20.24 4.96 6.17
C GLU A 263 -19.69 6.04 7.12
N GLY A 264 -18.62 6.74 6.68
CA GLY A 264 -17.95 7.79 7.45
C GLY A 264 -18.56 9.18 7.33
N LYS A 265 -19.65 9.39 6.55
CA LYS A 265 -20.25 10.72 6.29
C LYS A 265 -20.64 11.48 7.57
N GLU A 266 -21.26 10.80 8.53
CA GLU A 266 -21.68 11.44 9.76
C GLU A 266 -20.48 11.84 10.63
N THR A 267 -19.46 10.99 10.69
CA THR A 267 -18.19 11.27 11.38
C THR A 267 -17.47 12.42 10.69
N PHE A 268 -17.38 12.38 9.35
CA PHE A 268 -16.81 13.47 8.55
C PHE A 268 -17.52 14.79 8.82
N ARG A 269 -18.84 14.81 8.80
CA ARG A 269 -19.64 16.01 9.08
C ARG A 269 -19.35 16.60 10.46
N ALA A 270 -19.29 15.75 11.49
CA ALA A 270 -19.02 16.17 12.85
C ALA A 270 -17.58 16.71 13.01
N ASN A 271 -16.60 15.97 12.48
CA ASN A 271 -15.20 16.35 12.53
C ASN A 271 -14.89 17.60 11.68
N PHE A 272 -15.52 17.72 10.51
CA PHE A 272 -15.39 18.94 9.68
C PHE A 272 -15.90 20.17 10.42
N ALA A 273 -17.07 20.06 11.07
CA ALA A 273 -17.64 21.15 11.84
C ALA A 273 -16.80 21.54 13.06
N SER A 274 -16.17 20.58 13.74
CA SER A 274 -15.29 20.84 14.89
C SER A 274 -13.93 21.40 14.47
N THR A 275 -13.33 20.86 13.42
CA THR A 275 -12.00 21.27 12.91
C THR A 275 -12.06 22.68 12.30
N PHE A 276 -13.13 22.99 11.59
CA PHE A 276 -13.33 24.27 10.88
C PHE A 276 -14.48 25.10 11.48
N ALA A 277 -14.54 25.17 12.81
CA ALA A 277 -15.65 25.71 13.60
C ALA A 277 -16.11 27.13 13.25
N ASN A 278 -15.24 27.98 12.66
CA ASN A 278 -15.54 29.35 12.31
C ASN A 278 -16.07 29.53 10.89
N THR A 279 -16.37 28.45 10.19
CA THR A 279 -16.75 28.45 8.78
C THR A 279 -18.04 27.67 8.55
N SER A 280 -18.88 28.17 7.63
CA SER A 280 -20.10 27.44 7.26
C SER A 280 -19.73 26.26 6.34
N ALA A 281 -19.76 25.04 6.83
CA ALA A 281 -19.42 23.82 6.07
C ALA A 281 -20.09 23.74 4.69
N ARG A 282 -21.34 24.18 4.58
CA ARG A 282 -22.10 24.15 3.31
C ARG A 282 -21.55 25.07 2.21
N ARG A 283 -20.60 25.95 2.51
CA ARG A 283 -19.94 26.81 1.51
C ARG A 283 -18.83 26.09 0.77
N PHE A 284 -18.39 24.91 1.28
CA PHE A 284 -17.30 24.16 0.69
C PHE A 284 -17.84 23.12 -0.28
N GLU A 285 -17.36 23.18 -1.51
CA GLU A 285 -17.69 22.21 -2.57
C GLU A 285 -17.31 20.79 -2.13
N LEU A 286 -16.07 20.60 -1.64
CA LEU A 286 -15.59 19.33 -1.09
C LEU A 286 -16.54 18.75 -0.04
N PHE A 287 -17.00 19.56 0.92
CA PHE A 287 -17.94 19.09 1.95
C PHE A 287 -19.26 18.62 1.32
N ASN A 288 -19.80 19.37 0.37
CA ASN A 288 -21.06 19.03 -0.28
C ASN A 288 -20.91 17.75 -1.13
N ASP A 289 -19.79 17.59 -1.84
CA ASP A 289 -19.50 16.41 -2.63
C ASP A 289 -19.42 15.16 -1.74
N VAL A 290 -18.66 15.22 -0.66
CA VAL A 290 -18.56 14.13 0.32
C VAL A 290 -19.94 13.78 0.89
N MET A 291 -20.76 14.77 1.27
CA MET A 291 -22.12 14.52 1.78
C MET A 291 -23.03 13.88 0.72
N ASN A 292 -22.78 14.13 -0.56
CA ASN A 292 -23.49 13.49 -1.67
C ASN A 292 -22.90 12.13 -2.08
N GLY A 293 -21.84 11.65 -1.43
CA GLY A 293 -21.18 10.38 -1.76
C GLY A 293 -20.21 10.47 -2.93
N ILE A 294 -19.78 11.67 -3.26
CA ILE A 294 -18.78 11.94 -4.29
C ILE A 294 -17.43 12.14 -3.60
N ALA A 295 -16.40 11.46 -4.09
CA ALA A 295 -15.02 11.68 -3.66
C ALA A 295 -14.39 12.73 -4.60
N PRO A 296 -14.27 14.00 -4.19
CA PRO A 296 -13.62 15.01 -5.02
C PRO A 296 -12.10 14.80 -5.02
N ALA A 297 -11.41 15.32 -6.04
CA ALA A 297 -9.96 15.25 -6.11
C ALA A 297 -9.31 15.91 -4.87
N GLY A 298 -8.30 15.21 -4.29
CA GLY A 298 -7.61 15.64 -3.08
C GLY A 298 -8.35 15.37 -1.77
N VAL A 299 -9.47 14.65 -1.79
CA VAL A 299 -10.22 14.25 -0.58
C VAL A 299 -9.37 13.41 0.39
N GLU A 300 -8.34 12.74 -0.11
CA GLU A 300 -7.41 11.95 0.67
C GLU A 300 -6.72 12.77 1.77
N TYR A 301 -6.49 14.05 1.54
CA TYR A 301 -5.94 14.96 2.57
C TYR A 301 -6.95 15.33 3.66
N TYR A 302 -8.21 14.90 3.53
CA TYR A 302 -9.23 15.00 4.58
C TYR A 302 -9.57 13.65 5.21
N GLN A 303 -8.79 12.61 4.92
CA GLN A 303 -8.93 11.27 5.48
C GLN A 303 -9.09 11.25 7.01
N PRO A 304 -8.38 12.07 7.81
CA PRO A 304 -8.58 12.14 9.26
C PRO A 304 -10.01 12.41 9.70
N LEU A 305 -10.77 13.12 8.89
CA LEU A 305 -12.14 13.53 9.24
C LEU A 305 -13.16 12.39 9.11
N PHE A 306 -12.82 11.30 8.40
CA PHE A 306 -13.71 10.14 8.24
C PHE A 306 -13.66 9.15 9.42
N PHE A 307 -12.71 9.32 10.34
CA PHE A 307 -12.53 8.46 11.50
C PHE A 307 -12.74 9.22 12.79
N ASP A 308 -13.11 8.53 13.86
CA ASP A 308 -13.07 9.16 15.18
C ASP A 308 -11.63 9.52 15.58
N THR A 309 -11.49 10.60 16.33
CA THR A 309 -10.19 11.22 16.64
C THR A 309 -9.24 10.25 17.36
N ASP A 310 -9.77 9.40 18.26
CA ASP A 310 -8.94 8.45 19.00
C ASP A 310 -8.43 7.32 18.10
N THR A 311 -9.32 6.72 17.30
CA THR A 311 -8.95 5.72 16.30
C THR A 311 -7.92 6.27 15.31
N TRP A 312 -8.09 7.52 14.85
CA TRP A 312 -7.15 8.13 13.92
C TRP A 312 -5.77 8.36 14.55
N HIS A 313 -5.70 9.00 15.70
CA HIS A 313 -4.40 9.32 16.29
C HIS A 313 -3.62 8.11 16.82
N ASN A 314 -4.29 7.07 17.28
CA ASN A 314 -3.66 5.90 17.90
C ASN A 314 -3.50 4.70 16.95
N GLY A 315 -4.25 4.63 15.83
CA GLY A 315 -4.29 3.47 14.94
C GLY A 315 -3.92 3.72 13.48
N SER A 316 -3.76 4.98 13.06
CA SER A 316 -3.52 5.33 11.66
C SER A 316 -2.04 5.53 11.33
N ASP A 317 -1.22 4.55 11.63
CA ASP A 317 0.19 4.56 11.28
C ASP A 317 0.64 3.23 10.67
N PHE A 318 1.66 3.29 9.84
CA PHE A 318 2.20 2.12 9.16
C PHE A 318 2.72 1.04 10.13
N PHE A 319 3.22 1.45 11.31
CA PHE A 319 3.73 0.52 12.33
C PHE A 319 2.63 -0.41 12.88
N SER A 320 1.37 0.02 12.82
CA SER A 320 0.22 -0.77 13.27
C SER A 320 -0.04 -2.02 12.41
N TYR A 321 0.53 -2.09 11.22
CA TYR A 321 0.44 -3.22 10.29
C TYR A 321 1.63 -4.15 10.34
N LEU A 322 2.77 -3.71 10.90
CA LEU A 322 4.01 -4.46 10.87
C LEU A 322 4.02 -5.63 11.87
N PRO A 323 4.65 -6.77 11.51
CA PRO A 323 5.01 -7.80 12.48
C PRO A 323 5.86 -7.20 13.60
N LYS A 324 5.59 -7.60 14.86
CA LYS A 324 6.26 -7.05 16.05
C LYS A 324 7.76 -7.32 16.12
N ASP A 325 8.23 -8.33 15.41
CA ASP A 325 9.62 -8.74 15.33
C ASP A 325 10.36 -8.18 14.11
N SER A 326 9.74 -7.29 13.34
CA SER A 326 10.36 -6.66 12.17
C SER A 326 11.68 -5.98 12.53
N LEU A 327 12.67 -6.09 11.62
CA LEU A 327 13.97 -5.45 11.76
C LEU A 327 14.01 -4.17 10.92
N PHE A 328 14.21 -3.03 11.56
CA PHE A 328 14.39 -1.77 10.85
C PHE A 328 15.85 -1.58 10.43
N ILE A 329 16.04 -1.20 9.17
CA ILE A 329 17.32 -0.82 8.59
C ILE A 329 17.19 0.62 8.12
N VAL A 330 17.90 1.53 8.78
CA VAL A 330 17.63 2.95 8.69
C VAL A 330 18.92 3.70 8.28
N ASP A 331 18.82 4.55 7.28
CA ASP A 331 19.92 5.44 6.89
C ASP A 331 20.27 6.42 8.04
N ASN A 332 21.55 6.71 8.27
CA ASN A 332 22.00 7.58 9.34
C ASN A 332 21.57 9.05 9.18
N GLN A 333 21.15 9.45 7.97
CA GLN A 333 20.67 10.81 7.68
C GLN A 333 19.13 10.91 7.73
N ILE A 334 18.44 9.86 8.22
CA ILE A 334 16.98 9.82 8.22
C ILE A 334 16.37 10.97 9.03
N GLU A 335 17.00 11.36 10.14
CA GLU A 335 16.52 12.47 10.98
C GLU A 335 16.54 13.80 10.21
N THR A 336 17.60 14.06 9.45
CA THR A 336 17.70 15.25 8.60
C THR A 336 16.67 15.23 7.47
N ALA A 337 16.50 14.09 6.83
CA ALA A 337 15.50 13.92 5.76
C ALA A 337 14.07 14.15 6.30
N TYR A 338 13.77 13.59 7.46
CA TYR A 338 12.53 13.81 8.18
C TYR A 338 12.28 15.29 8.49
N GLN A 339 13.26 15.99 9.09
CA GLN A 339 13.12 17.40 9.45
C GLN A 339 12.91 18.30 8.23
N ASN A 340 13.63 18.03 7.14
CA ASN A 340 13.45 18.76 5.88
C ASN A 340 12.04 18.56 5.32
N PHE A 341 11.54 17.33 5.30
CA PHE A 341 10.19 17.03 4.84
C PHE A 341 9.13 17.73 5.72
N TRP A 342 9.27 17.63 7.05
CA TRP A 342 8.34 18.29 7.96
C TRP A 342 8.31 19.80 7.75
N GLN A 343 9.46 20.42 7.54
CA GLN A 343 9.55 21.85 7.24
C GLN A 343 8.84 22.22 5.94
N GLN A 344 8.98 21.39 4.90
CA GLN A 344 8.26 21.59 3.63
C GLN A 344 6.74 21.53 3.83
N ILE A 345 6.23 20.55 4.58
CA ILE A 345 4.79 20.42 4.88
C ILE A 345 4.31 21.65 5.65
N GLN A 346 5.05 22.09 6.67
CA GLN A 346 4.70 23.28 7.48
C GLN A 346 4.64 24.54 6.62
N THR A 347 5.58 24.71 5.70
CA THR A 347 5.58 25.85 4.77
C THR A 347 4.32 25.81 3.89
N ARG A 348 4.04 24.68 3.24
CA ARG A 348 2.84 24.53 2.41
C ARG A 348 1.54 24.77 3.19
N TYR A 349 1.48 24.27 4.42
CA TYR A 349 0.33 24.52 5.31
C TYR A 349 0.17 26.00 5.62
N ASN A 350 1.26 26.69 5.99
CA ASN A 350 1.20 28.12 6.31
C ASN A 350 0.79 29.00 5.13
N ASP A 351 1.19 28.60 3.91
CA ASP A 351 0.84 29.31 2.68
C ASP A 351 -0.66 29.17 2.35
N ARG A 352 -1.28 28.02 2.70
CA ARG A 352 -2.65 27.67 2.29
C ARG A 352 -3.71 27.79 3.39
N ARG A 353 -3.33 27.71 4.67
CA ARG A 353 -4.27 27.66 5.82
C ARG A 353 -5.19 28.88 5.96
N HIS A 354 -4.88 29.95 5.27
CA HIS A 354 -5.66 31.20 5.29
C HIS A 354 -6.73 31.26 4.19
N ASP A 355 -6.77 30.24 3.32
CA ASP A 355 -7.80 30.13 2.31
C ASP A 355 -9.13 29.75 2.97
N ILE A 356 -10.07 30.69 2.95
CA ILE A 356 -11.38 30.52 3.57
C ILE A 356 -12.27 29.61 2.72
N GLU A 357 -11.99 29.49 1.42
CA GLU A 357 -12.77 28.66 0.49
C GLU A 357 -12.30 27.20 0.49
N LYS A 358 -11.05 26.95 0.91
CA LYS A 358 -10.43 25.61 0.92
C LYS A 358 -9.72 25.34 2.25
N PRO A 359 -10.47 25.12 3.33
CA PRO A 359 -9.87 24.86 4.64
C PRO A 359 -9.13 23.52 4.61
N ILE A 360 -7.92 23.49 5.10
CA ILE A 360 -7.04 22.32 5.09
C ILE A 360 -6.79 21.77 6.50
N VAL A 361 -6.65 20.45 6.59
CA VAL A 361 -6.36 19.73 7.83
C VAL A 361 -4.92 20.04 8.29
N ALA A 362 -4.70 20.10 9.60
CA ALA A 362 -3.38 20.42 10.15
C ALA A 362 -2.35 19.29 9.87
N PRO A 363 -1.05 19.63 9.69
CA PRO A 363 -0.02 18.65 9.35
C PRO A 363 0.09 17.47 10.31
N GLN A 364 -0.10 17.67 11.60
CA GLN A 364 -0.03 16.61 12.64
C GLN A 364 -1.18 15.60 12.53
N ASP A 365 -2.26 15.94 11.84
CA ASP A 365 -3.37 15.01 11.60
C ASP A 365 -3.10 14.14 10.37
N LEU A 366 -2.21 14.56 9.46
CA LEU A 366 -1.80 13.83 8.26
C LEU A 366 -0.50 13.06 8.42
N TYR A 367 0.39 13.52 9.30
CA TYR A 367 1.74 12.98 9.46
C TYR A 367 2.08 12.75 10.92
N LEU A 368 2.93 11.78 11.20
CA LEU A 368 3.47 11.53 12.53
C LEU A 368 4.44 12.65 12.92
N ALA A 369 4.24 13.22 14.09
CA ALA A 369 5.22 14.16 14.66
C ALA A 369 6.53 13.43 15.03
N ALA A 370 7.66 14.16 15.07
CA ALA A 370 9.00 13.61 15.31
C ALA A 370 9.09 12.70 16.53
N HIS A 371 8.52 13.12 17.64
CA HIS A 371 8.57 12.35 18.88
C HIS A 371 7.81 11.04 18.76
N ILE A 372 6.62 11.04 18.12
CA ILE A 372 5.80 9.83 17.88
C ILE A 372 6.54 8.87 16.95
N PHE A 373 7.10 9.39 15.84
CA PHE A 373 7.90 8.60 14.91
C PHE A 373 9.07 7.92 15.63
N ASN A 374 9.83 8.68 16.41
CA ASN A 374 10.97 8.16 17.15
C ASN A 374 10.57 7.13 18.22
N GLU A 375 9.45 7.34 18.92
CA GLU A 375 8.91 6.37 19.87
C GLU A 375 8.50 5.06 19.18
N LYS A 376 7.81 5.14 18.03
CA LYS A 376 7.35 3.97 17.28
C LYS A 376 8.55 3.16 16.76
N ILE A 377 9.50 3.80 16.08
CA ILE A 377 10.66 3.10 15.52
C ILE A 377 11.58 2.52 16.60
N ALA A 378 11.59 3.14 17.79
CA ALA A 378 12.38 2.64 18.92
C ALA A 378 11.85 1.32 19.51
N GLN A 379 10.61 0.95 19.22
CA GLN A 379 10.03 -0.33 19.66
C GLN A 379 10.58 -1.53 18.89
N TYR A 380 11.26 -1.29 17.78
CA TYR A 380 11.81 -2.31 16.91
C TYR A 380 13.33 -2.41 17.02
N PRO A 381 13.91 -3.60 16.87
CA PRO A 381 15.34 -3.75 16.67
C PRO A 381 15.75 -3.03 15.38
N ARG A 382 16.92 -2.35 15.41
CA ARG A 382 17.31 -1.52 14.27
C ARG A 382 18.80 -1.51 14.00
N ILE A 383 19.14 -1.46 12.73
CA ILE A 383 20.49 -1.26 12.22
C ILE A 383 20.53 0.11 11.54
N ILE A 384 21.49 0.94 11.94
CA ILE A 384 21.73 2.21 11.27
C ILE A 384 22.81 2.00 10.23
N THR A 385 22.51 2.32 8.99
CA THR A 385 23.44 2.21 7.87
C THR A 385 24.06 3.56 7.54
N SER A 386 25.31 3.57 7.08
CA SER A 386 26.03 4.76 6.66
C SER A 386 26.90 4.47 5.46
N GLU A 387 26.96 5.41 4.50
CA GLU A 387 27.94 5.40 3.41
C GLU A 387 29.36 5.73 3.91
N GLN A 388 29.46 6.38 5.06
CA GLN A 388 30.73 6.73 5.71
C GLN A 388 31.12 5.69 6.76
N PRO A 389 32.42 5.61 7.10
CA PRO A 389 32.90 4.70 8.15
C PRO A 389 32.23 4.94 9.48
#